data_8a0324e53254185b73090aabf9d8e8a3
#
_entry.id   8a0324e53254185b73090aabf9d8e8a3
#
_cell.length_a   1.000
_cell.length_b   1.000
_cell.length_c   1.000
_cell.angle_alpha   90.00
_cell.angle_beta   90.00
_cell.angle_gamma   90.00
#
_symmetry.space_group_name_H-M   'P 1'
#
loop_
_entity.id
_entity.type
_entity.pdbx_description
1 polymer ?
#
loop_
_entity_poly.entity_id
_entity_poly.type
_entity_poly.pdbx_seq_one_letter_code
_entity_poly.pdbx_strand_id
1 'polypeptide(L)'
;MASGQERIVVGPTGAFALTTPDPDVETAARRVGRAAGEVRGYLVAALSWAPFVDALVVVEGDGGRVETVGVVPSRLLTRMITDGPQVLGHELVDRIVAEIDQHAGRA
;
A
#
# COMPACT_ATOMS: atom_id res chain seq x y z
N MET A 1 -12.46 4.88 14.00
CA MET A 1 -12.00 4.40 13.26
C MET A 1 -11.13 4.78 12.21
N ALA A 2 -10.03 5.00 12.48
CA ALA A 2 -9.03 5.49 11.59
C ALA A 2 -8.64 4.54 10.51
N SER A 3 -8.93 3.29 10.70
CA SER A 3 -8.53 2.29 9.72
C SER A 3 -9.13 2.52 8.34
N GLY A 4 -10.20 3.29 8.23
CA GLY A 4 -10.80 3.59 6.95
C GLY A 4 -9.96 4.51 6.06
N GLN A 5 -8.87 5.06 6.60
CA GLN A 5 -8.03 5.98 5.84
C GLN A 5 -7.01 5.28 4.96
N GLU A 6 -6.66 4.03 5.26
CA GLU A 6 -5.68 3.31 4.47
C GLU A 6 -6.32 2.63 3.27
N ARG A 7 -5.61 2.65 2.14
CA ARG A 7 -6.06 1.99 0.91
C ARG A 7 -4.96 1.09 0.38
N ILE A 8 -5.35 -0.04 -0.19
CA ILE A 8 -4.39 -0.95 -0.80
C ILE A 8 -4.59 -0.91 -2.31
N VAL A 9 -3.51 -0.67 -3.03
CA VAL A 9 -3.52 -0.64 -4.49
C VAL A 9 -2.58 -1.73 -4.99
N VAL A 10 -3.06 -2.57 -5.90
CA VAL A 10 -2.25 -3.64 -6.47
C VAL A 10 -2.29 -3.51 -7.99
N GLY A 11 -1.13 -3.57 -8.61
CA GLY A 11 -1.02 -3.51 -10.06
C GLY A 11 0.27 -4.14 -10.53
N PRO A 12 0.55 -4.06 -11.84
CA PRO A 12 1.76 -4.71 -12.40
C PRO A 12 3.07 -4.21 -11.80
N THR A 13 3.10 -2.98 -11.29
CA THR A 13 4.32 -2.43 -10.71
C THR A 13 4.50 -2.79 -9.23
N GLY A 14 3.50 -3.43 -8.61
CA GLY A 14 3.62 -3.86 -7.23
C GLY A 14 2.38 -3.62 -6.41
N ALA A 15 2.52 -3.74 -5.10
CA ALA A 15 1.44 -3.50 -4.15
C ALA A 15 1.82 -2.32 -3.26
N PHE A 16 0.84 -1.47 -2.96
CA PHE A 16 1.06 -0.23 -2.23
C PHE A 16 -0.02 -0.06 -1.18
N ALA A 17 0.38 0.34 0.02
CA ALA A 17 -0.55 0.78 1.05
C ALA A 17 -0.45 2.29 1.14
N LEU A 18 -1.57 2.98 1.01
CA LEU A 18 -1.62 4.44 0.91
C LEU A 18 -2.47 5.02 2.02
N THR A 19 -2.06 6.18 2.54
CA THR A 19 -2.88 6.94 3.46
C THR A 19 -2.54 8.43 3.34
N THR A 20 -3.40 9.27 3.89
CA THR A 20 -3.15 10.72 3.98
C THR A 20 -2.67 11.06 5.38
N PRO A 21 -1.98 12.21 5.56
CA PRO A 21 -1.54 12.61 6.89
C PRO A 21 -2.73 13.12 7.70
N ASP A 22 -3.15 12.33 8.69
CA ASP A 22 -4.25 12.68 9.55
C ASP A 22 -4.06 11.89 10.86
N PRO A 23 -3.64 12.52 11.94
CA PRO A 23 -3.45 13.99 12.05
C PRO A 23 -2.12 14.50 11.52
N ASP A 24 -1.05 13.71 11.49
CA ASP A 24 0.26 14.17 11.03
C ASP A 24 0.97 13.07 10.27
N VAL A 25 2.07 13.44 9.62
CA VAL A 25 2.81 12.53 8.74
C VAL A 25 3.39 11.36 9.51
N GLU A 26 3.94 11.61 10.70
CA GLU A 26 4.55 10.53 11.47
C GLU A 26 3.55 9.51 11.94
N THR A 27 2.38 9.97 12.42
CA THR A 27 1.31 9.06 12.83
C THR A 27 0.79 8.28 11.64
N ALA A 28 0.59 8.96 10.50
CA ALA A 28 0.13 8.32 9.29
C ALA A 28 1.15 7.28 8.81
N ALA A 29 2.44 7.58 8.89
CA ALA A 29 3.49 6.66 8.47
C ALA A 29 3.46 5.37 9.29
N ARG A 30 3.32 5.49 10.61
CA ARG A 30 3.23 4.30 11.46
C ARG A 30 2.00 3.48 11.12
N ARG A 31 0.87 4.14 10.89
CA ARG A 31 -0.40 3.47 10.59
C ARG A 31 -0.33 2.73 9.26
N VAL A 32 0.16 3.39 8.22
CA VAL A 32 0.22 2.77 6.90
C VAL A 32 1.31 1.68 6.85
N GLY A 33 2.40 1.87 7.59
CA GLY A 33 3.42 0.83 7.70
C GLY A 33 2.87 -0.44 8.33
N ARG A 34 2.04 -0.28 9.37
CA ARG A 34 1.39 -1.42 10.00
C ARG A 34 0.41 -2.08 9.04
N ALA A 35 -0.37 -1.29 8.30
CA ALA A 35 -1.32 -1.84 7.34
C ALA A 35 -0.60 -2.63 6.25
N ALA A 36 0.52 -2.13 5.75
CA ALA A 36 1.31 -2.84 4.74
C ALA A 36 1.81 -4.18 5.28
N GLY A 37 2.28 -4.20 6.52
CA GLY A 37 2.75 -5.43 7.16
C GLY A 37 1.63 -6.44 7.35
N GLU A 38 0.45 -5.98 7.73
CA GLU A 38 -0.72 -6.85 7.92
C GLU A 38 -1.15 -7.49 6.60
N VAL A 39 -1.20 -6.68 5.54
CA VAL A 39 -1.58 -7.19 4.21
C VAL A 39 -0.57 -8.22 3.75
N ARG A 40 0.72 -7.93 3.90
CA ARG A 40 1.74 -8.86 3.47
C ARG A 40 1.66 -10.18 4.26
N GLY A 41 1.45 -10.10 5.57
CA GLY A 41 1.29 -11.29 6.40
C GLY A 41 0.08 -12.11 5.98
N TYR A 42 -1.03 -11.45 5.71
CA TYR A 42 -2.23 -12.14 5.25
C TYR A 42 -1.98 -12.86 3.91
N LEU A 43 -1.30 -12.18 2.97
CA LEU A 43 -1.04 -12.77 1.66
C LEU A 43 -0.08 -13.95 1.74
N VAL A 44 0.93 -13.87 2.61
CA VAL A 44 1.83 -15.01 2.81
C VAL A 44 1.06 -16.22 3.33
N ALA A 45 0.13 -16.00 4.27
CA ALA A 45 -0.67 -17.08 4.80
C ALA A 45 -1.60 -17.68 3.75
N ALA A 46 -2.20 -16.84 2.92
CA ALA A 46 -3.17 -17.28 1.94
C ALA A 46 -2.55 -17.89 0.68
N LEU A 47 -1.43 -17.33 0.22
CA LEU A 47 -0.84 -17.69 -1.07
C LEU A 47 0.55 -18.32 -0.95
N SER A 48 1.07 -18.48 0.26
CA SER A 48 2.42 -18.96 0.56
C SER A 48 3.52 -18.04 0.04
N TRP A 49 3.16 -16.84 -0.39
CA TRP A 49 4.08 -15.83 -0.89
C TRP A 49 3.37 -14.49 -0.95
N ALA A 50 4.12 -13.40 -0.83
CA ALA A 50 3.56 -12.07 -0.99
C ALA A 50 4.60 -11.15 -1.62
N PRO A 51 4.14 -10.18 -2.44
CA PRO A 51 5.05 -9.13 -2.90
C PRO A 51 5.39 -8.22 -1.73
N PHE A 52 6.43 -7.44 -1.90
CA PHE A 52 6.70 -6.36 -0.97
C PHE A 52 5.57 -5.34 -1.11
N VAL A 53 5.03 -4.87 0.00
CA VAL A 53 3.98 -3.86 0.00
C VAL A 53 4.61 -2.55 0.43
N ASP A 54 4.70 -1.59 -0.51
CA ASP A 54 5.25 -0.28 -0.22
C ASP A 54 4.25 0.54 0.56
N ALA A 55 4.69 1.13 1.66
CA ALA A 55 3.84 1.99 2.50
C ALA A 55 4.11 3.44 2.14
N LEU A 56 3.07 4.19 1.82
CA LEU A 56 3.20 5.57 1.35
C LEU A 56 2.20 6.49 2.05
N VAL A 57 2.68 7.67 2.44
CA VAL A 57 1.82 8.75 2.91
C VAL A 57 1.71 9.76 1.78
N VAL A 58 0.50 10.06 1.34
CA VAL A 58 0.25 10.98 0.22
C VAL A 58 -0.04 12.37 0.77
N VAL A 59 0.76 13.34 0.35
CA VAL A 59 0.69 14.71 0.86
C VAL A 59 0.47 15.70 -0.27
N GLU A 60 0.06 16.91 0.09
CA GLU A 60 -0.08 17.99 -0.90
C GLU A 60 1.20 18.79 -1.06
N GLY A 61 2.12 18.68 -0.13
CA GLY A 61 3.38 19.42 -0.16
C GLY A 61 4.53 18.60 -0.72
N ASP A 62 5.70 18.80 -0.13
CA ASP A 62 6.91 18.13 -0.58
C ASP A 62 6.97 16.70 -0.09
N GLY A 63 7.58 15.84 -0.88
CA GLY A 63 7.80 14.46 -0.50
C GLY A 63 9.00 14.28 0.40
N GLY A 64 9.25 13.05 0.77
CA GLY A 64 10.36 12.70 1.65
C GLY A 64 10.24 11.26 2.10
N ARG A 65 10.67 11.03 3.33
CA ARG A 65 10.65 9.69 3.90
C ARG A 65 10.57 9.76 5.42
N VAL A 66 9.79 8.87 6.01
CA VAL A 66 9.76 8.67 7.46
C VAL A 66 10.11 7.20 7.69
N GLU A 67 11.32 6.94 8.17
CA GLU A 67 11.86 5.59 8.30
C GLU A 67 11.78 4.86 6.96
N THR A 68 11.03 3.77 6.86
CA THR A 68 10.89 3.01 5.62
C THR A 68 9.67 3.42 4.81
N VAL A 69 8.89 4.39 5.29
CA VAL A 69 7.66 4.82 4.64
C VAL A 69 7.96 6.03 3.75
N GLY A 70 7.56 5.97 2.48
CA GLY A 70 7.71 7.08 1.56
C GLY A 70 6.64 8.13 1.79
N VAL A 71 7.01 9.40 1.62
CA VAL A 71 6.07 10.51 1.66
C VAL A 71 6.01 11.07 0.25
N VAL A 72 4.86 10.97 -0.40
CA VAL A 72 4.73 11.22 -1.83
C VAL A 72 3.72 12.34 -2.10
N PRO A 73 4.12 13.38 -2.84
CA PRO A 73 3.16 14.39 -3.26
C PRO A 73 2.05 13.77 -4.10
N SER A 74 0.82 14.18 -3.86
CA SER A 74 -0.32 13.60 -4.58
C SER A 74 -0.18 13.73 -6.09
N ARG A 75 0.43 14.82 -6.56
CA ARG A 75 0.62 15.05 -7.99
C ARG A 75 1.55 14.04 -8.66
N LEU A 76 2.38 13.35 -7.88
CA LEU A 76 3.34 12.37 -8.40
C LEU A 76 2.90 10.93 -8.17
N LEU A 77 1.81 10.74 -7.45
CA LEU A 77 1.41 9.39 -7.02
C LEU A 77 1.10 8.47 -8.18
N THR A 78 0.33 8.94 -9.14
CA THR A 78 -0.05 8.12 -10.29
C THR A 78 1.18 7.65 -11.06
N ARG A 79 2.12 8.58 -11.31
CA ARG A 79 3.34 8.21 -12.02
C ARG A 79 4.17 7.20 -11.26
N MET A 80 4.27 7.37 -9.95
CA MET A 80 5.03 6.45 -9.12
C MET A 80 4.44 5.04 -9.18
N ILE A 81 3.12 4.93 -9.16
CA ILE A 81 2.45 3.63 -9.19
C ILE A 81 2.50 3.01 -10.59
N THR A 82 2.40 3.82 -11.64
CA THR A 82 2.25 3.27 -12.99
C THR A 82 3.56 3.15 -13.76
N ASP A 83 4.55 3.98 -13.47
CA ASP A 83 5.76 4.06 -14.28
C ASP A 83 6.91 3.17 -13.81
N GLY A 84 6.73 2.42 -12.76
CA GLY A 84 7.78 1.52 -12.27
C GLY A 84 7.92 0.27 -13.13
N PRO A 85 8.92 -0.57 -12.84
CA PRO A 85 9.06 -1.82 -13.57
C PRO A 85 7.90 -2.76 -13.26
N GLN A 86 7.53 -3.56 -14.24
CA GLN A 86 6.45 -4.53 -14.05
C GLN A 86 7.02 -5.74 -13.32
N VAL A 87 6.62 -5.93 -12.08
CA VAL A 87 7.12 -7.01 -11.24
C VAL A 87 6.06 -8.08 -10.94
N LEU A 88 4.80 -7.80 -11.24
CA LEU A 88 3.71 -8.75 -11.01
C LEU A 88 3.00 -9.06 -12.31
N GLY A 89 2.83 -10.34 -12.60
CA GLY A 89 2.06 -10.75 -13.76
C GLY A 89 0.59 -10.52 -13.56
N HIS A 90 -0.15 -10.47 -14.66
CA HIS A 90 -1.59 -10.17 -14.65
C HIS A 90 -2.39 -11.13 -13.78
N GLU A 91 -2.14 -12.44 -13.92
CA GLU A 91 -2.86 -13.42 -13.13
C GLU A 91 -2.58 -13.29 -11.64
N LEU A 92 -1.34 -12.97 -11.30
CA LEU A 92 -0.97 -12.81 -9.89
C LEU A 92 -1.62 -11.58 -9.29
N VAL A 93 -1.70 -10.48 -10.06
CA VAL A 93 -2.41 -9.28 -9.61
C VAL A 93 -3.87 -9.63 -9.28
N ASP A 94 -4.53 -10.38 -10.18
CA ASP A 94 -5.92 -10.75 -9.97
C ASP A 94 -6.09 -11.60 -8.71
N ARG A 95 -5.18 -12.54 -8.46
CA ARG A 95 -5.24 -13.39 -7.28
C ARG A 95 -5.04 -12.58 -6.00
N ILE A 96 -4.10 -11.66 -6.01
CA ILE A 96 -3.83 -10.81 -4.85
C ILE A 96 -5.04 -9.95 -4.53
N VAL A 97 -5.62 -9.32 -5.54
CA VAL A 97 -6.80 -8.48 -5.36
C VAL A 97 -7.97 -9.30 -4.79
N ALA A 98 -8.18 -10.50 -5.32
CA ALA A 98 -9.27 -11.36 -4.85
C ALA A 98 -9.07 -11.73 -3.37
N GLU A 99 -7.85 -12.04 -2.97
CA GLU A 99 -7.58 -12.40 -1.59
C GLU A 99 -7.76 -11.22 -0.64
N ILE A 100 -7.34 -10.03 -1.07
CA ILE A 100 -7.52 -8.83 -0.25
C ILE A 100 -9.00 -8.53 -0.09
N ASP A 101 -9.79 -8.66 -1.16
CA ASP A 101 -11.22 -8.42 -1.10
C ASP A 101 -11.92 -9.40 -0.15
N GLN A 102 -11.51 -10.67 -0.18
CA GLN A 102 -12.07 -11.65 0.75
C GLN A 102 -11.73 -11.31 2.20
N HIS A 103 -10.50 -10.88 2.45
CA HIS A 103 -10.09 -10.52 3.79
C HIS A 103 -10.87 -9.31 4.30
N ALA A 104 -11.04 -8.29 3.47
CA ALA A 104 -11.79 -7.10 3.83
C ALA A 104 -13.26 -7.45 4.08
N GLY A 105 -13.81 -8.35 3.27
CA GLY A 105 -15.20 -8.75 3.41
C GLY A 105 -15.51 -9.51 4.69
N ARG A 106 -14.48 -10.07 5.35
CA ARG A 106 -14.66 -10.78 6.60
C ARG A 106 -14.57 -9.87 7.81
N ALA A 107 -14.05 -8.68 7.62
CA ALA A 107 -13.92 -7.73 8.72
C ALA A 107 -15.24 -7.03 9.05
#